data_70cbb84a115a7ffe23d09d85f77b53c8
#
_entry.id   70cbb84a115a7ffe23d09d85f77b53c8
#
_cell.length_a   1.000
_cell.length_b   1.000
_cell.length_c   1.000
_cell.angle_alpha   90.00
_cell.angle_beta   90.00
_cell.angle_gamma   90.00
#
_symmetry.space_group_name_H-M   'P 1'
#
loop_
_entity.id
_entity.type
_entity.pdbx_description
1 polymer ?
#
loop_
_entity_poly.entity_id
_entity_poly.type
_entity_poly.pdbx_seq_one_letter_code
_entity_poly.pdbx_strand_id
1 'polypeptide(L)'
;DIEILKEINKQSKAIVSFSFSSVDDGISAIFEPGVPPPRERLEAISFFKNEGIACGMFLLPVIPFLTDASELLEESIRKGKEAGVDFVIFGGMTLKEGRQKDYFFDALKKTHPELIAEYQKIYKGSKWGEATKEYYNSISQRFNSTAKKYKMPKRMPLALFGDILEQDDLVVVLLEHIDYLLKLEGKPSSFGYAAYSISQLKEPLSTMKGDLHKIKGVNRIIEAVILEIIETGTSSYYAELLTR
;
A
#
# COMPACT_ATOMS: atom_id res chain seq x y z
N ASP A 1 -23.61 -4.00 -11.79
CA ASP A 1 -23.01 -3.33 -10.61
C ASP A 1 -22.20 -2.08 -10.96
N ILE A 2 -21.75 -1.91 -12.23
CA ILE A 2 -20.95 -0.73 -12.62
C ILE A 2 -21.71 0.59 -12.44
N GLU A 3 -23.01 0.64 -12.73
CA GLU A 3 -23.81 1.86 -12.59
C GLU A 3 -23.92 2.30 -11.12
N ILE A 4 -23.98 1.35 -10.20
CA ILE A 4 -23.96 1.62 -8.75
C ILE A 4 -22.60 2.22 -8.33
N LEU A 5 -21.50 1.66 -8.83
CA LEU A 5 -20.15 2.18 -8.57
C LEU A 5 -19.97 3.58 -9.14
N LYS A 6 -20.48 3.85 -10.33
CA LYS A 6 -20.47 5.21 -10.93
C LYS A 6 -21.24 6.22 -10.09
N GLU A 7 -22.40 5.81 -9.55
CA GLU A 7 -23.20 6.70 -8.70
C GLU A 7 -22.46 6.99 -7.38
N ILE A 8 -21.90 5.96 -6.75
CA ILE A 8 -21.05 6.12 -5.55
C ILE A 8 -19.86 7.02 -5.86
N ASN A 9 -19.20 6.82 -7.01
CA ASN A 9 -18.02 7.60 -7.40
C ASN A 9 -18.32 9.10 -7.56
N LYS A 10 -19.53 9.46 -7.98
CA LYS A 10 -19.96 10.87 -8.07
C LYS A 10 -20.13 11.51 -6.69
N GLN A 11 -20.62 10.75 -5.70
CA GLN A 11 -20.98 11.27 -4.39
C GLN A 11 -19.83 11.25 -3.38
N SER A 12 -19.05 10.15 -3.33
CA SER A 12 -18.09 9.90 -2.26
C SER A 12 -16.79 9.25 -2.73
N LYS A 13 -16.56 9.22 -4.04
CA LYS A 13 -15.46 8.49 -4.70
C LYS A 13 -15.54 6.97 -4.49
N ALA A 14 -15.18 6.24 -5.53
CA ALA A 14 -15.04 4.79 -5.51
C ALA A 14 -13.65 4.41 -6.03
N ILE A 15 -12.95 3.55 -5.31
CA ILE A 15 -11.64 3.03 -5.71
C ILE A 15 -11.72 1.50 -5.67
N VAL A 16 -11.59 0.88 -6.84
CA VAL A 16 -11.61 -0.58 -6.97
C VAL A 16 -10.19 -1.10 -6.93
N SER A 17 -9.90 -2.06 -6.04
CA SER A 17 -8.57 -2.63 -5.92
C SER A 17 -8.61 -4.15 -5.96
N PHE A 18 -7.64 -4.74 -6.65
CA PHE A 18 -7.46 -6.18 -6.72
C PHE A 18 -6.13 -6.59 -6.09
N SER A 19 -6.13 -7.71 -5.36
CA SER A 19 -4.91 -8.30 -4.84
C SER A 19 -4.27 -9.22 -5.86
N PHE A 20 -2.94 -9.27 -5.84
CA PHE A 20 -2.11 -10.12 -6.68
C PHE A 20 -0.94 -10.66 -5.85
N SER A 21 -0.63 -11.94 -5.97
CA SER A 21 0.68 -12.46 -5.54
C SER A 21 1.75 -12.19 -6.60
N SER A 22 1.34 -12.21 -7.85
CA SER A 22 2.08 -11.80 -9.06
C SER A 22 1.11 -11.72 -10.24
N VAL A 23 1.64 -11.42 -11.42
CA VAL A 23 0.89 -11.45 -12.69
C VAL A 23 1.13 -12.74 -13.49
N ASP A 24 1.68 -13.76 -12.84
CA ASP A 24 1.86 -15.09 -13.41
C ASP A 24 0.65 -15.98 -13.13
N ASP A 25 -0.08 -16.35 -14.18
CA ASP A 25 -1.29 -17.16 -14.07
C ASP A 25 -0.99 -18.58 -13.57
N GLY A 26 0.20 -19.13 -13.87
CA GLY A 26 0.60 -20.48 -13.43
C GLY A 26 0.84 -20.54 -11.93
N ILE A 27 1.57 -19.58 -11.38
CA ILE A 27 1.82 -19.47 -9.94
C ILE A 27 0.48 -19.20 -9.21
N SER A 28 -0.34 -18.29 -9.74
CA SER A 28 -1.65 -17.99 -9.16
C SER A 28 -2.55 -19.23 -9.11
N ALA A 29 -2.59 -20.04 -10.16
CA ALA A 29 -3.39 -21.28 -10.19
C ALA A 29 -2.99 -22.29 -9.11
N ILE A 30 -1.72 -22.31 -8.70
CA ILE A 30 -1.21 -23.21 -7.65
C ILE A 30 -1.58 -22.69 -6.25
N PHE A 31 -1.33 -21.41 -5.98
CA PHE A 31 -1.41 -20.85 -4.64
C PHE A 31 -2.71 -20.07 -4.34
N GLU A 32 -3.47 -19.72 -5.39
CA GLU A 32 -4.77 -19.02 -5.31
C GLU A 32 -5.88 -19.81 -6.03
N PRO A 33 -6.13 -21.10 -5.70
CA PRO A 33 -7.11 -21.91 -6.43
C PRO A 33 -8.53 -21.35 -6.27
N GLY A 34 -9.27 -21.35 -7.38
CA GLY A 34 -10.65 -20.84 -7.40
C GLY A 34 -10.78 -19.32 -7.46
N VAL A 35 -9.66 -18.59 -7.56
CA VAL A 35 -9.66 -17.14 -7.77
C VAL A 35 -9.45 -16.84 -9.26
N PRO A 36 -10.10 -15.82 -9.83
CA PRO A 36 -9.87 -15.41 -11.22
C PRO A 36 -8.37 -15.18 -11.48
N PRO A 37 -7.82 -15.65 -12.62
CA PRO A 37 -6.40 -15.52 -12.90
C PRO A 37 -5.97 -14.05 -13.00
N PRO A 38 -4.69 -13.74 -12.77
CA PRO A 38 -4.16 -12.37 -12.86
C PRO A 38 -4.54 -11.61 -14.12
N ARG A 39 -4.54 -12.26 -15.29
CA ARG A 39 -4.96 -11.60 -16.55
C ARG A 39 -6.38 -11.09 -16.50
N GLU A 40 -7.35 -11.84 -15.95
CA GLU A 40 -8.75 -11.41 -15.85
C GLU A 40 -8.91 -10.26 -14.84
N ARG A 41 -8.14 -10.29 -13.75
CA ARG A 41 -8.11 -9.17 -12.78
C ARG A 41 -7.53 -7.90 -13.40
N LEU A 42 -6.52 -7.98 -14.28
CA LEU A 42 -5.98 -6.86 -15.03
C LEU A 42 -6.98 -6.32 -16.07
N GLU A 43 -7.69 -7.21 -16.76
CA GLU A 43 -8.78 -6.82 -17.68
C GLU A 43 -9.90 -6.09 -16.93
N ALA A 44 -10.28 -6.58 -15.76
CA ALA A 44 -11.26 -5.90 -14.90
C ALA A 44 -10.78 -4.51 -14.47
N ILE A 45 -9.50 -4.34 -14.12
CA ILE A 45 -8.92 -3.03 -13.82
C ILE A 45 -9.07 -2.10 -15.04
N SER A 46 -8.67 -2.57 -16.24
CA SER A 46 -8.79 -1.77 -17.46
C SER A 46 -10.24 -1.38 -17.75
N PHE A 47 -11.18 -2.27 -17.52
CA PHE A 47 -12.61 -1.99 -17.63
C PHE A 47 -13.05 -0.87 -16.67
N PHE A 48 -12.75 -0.97 -15.39
CA PHE A 48 -13.11 0.06 -14.41
C PHE A 48 -12.45 1.41 -14.72
N LYS A 49 -11.20 1.41 -15.16
CA LYS A 49 -10.49 2.63 -15.56
C LYS A 49 -11.19 3.31 -16.74
N ASN A 50 -11.62 2.56 -17.74
CA ASN A 50 -12.37 3.10 -18.89
C ASN A 50 -13.73 3.68 -18.49
N GLU A 51 -14.32 3.17 -17.39
CA GLU A 51 -15.55 3.69 -16.80
C GLU A 51 -15.33 4.87 -15.83
N GLY A 52 -14.09 5.37 -15.73
CA GLY A 52 -13.74 6.52 -14.89
C GLY A 52 -13.59 6.21 -13.41
N ILE A 53 -13.50 4.93 -13.02
CA ILE A 53 -13.28 4.50 -11.64
C ILE A 53 -11.77 4.40 -11.38
N ALA A 54 -11.30 4.96 -10.27
CA ALA A 54 -9.92 4.82 -9.85
C ALA A 54 -9.62 3.36 -9.44
N CYS A 55 -8.40 2.86 -9.76
CA CYS A 55 -8.02 1.49 -9.50
C CYS A 55 -6.68 1.34 -8.78
N GLY A 56 -6.62 0.42 -7.82
CA GLY A 56 -5.41 0.03 -7.12
C GLY A 56 -5.00 -1.41 -7.39
N MET A 57 -3.71 -1.68 -7.28
CA MET A 57 -3.15 -3.03 -7.22
C MET A 57 -2.60 -3.26 -5.82
N PHE A 58 -3.06 -4.31 -5.15
CA PHE A 58 -2.47 -4.79 -3.92
C PHE A 58 -1.56 -5.96 -4.26
N LEU A 59 -0.25 -5.68 -4.45
CA LEU A 59 0.76 -6.70 -4.68
C LEU A 59 1.14 -7.33 -3.34
N LEU A 60 0.23 -8.16 -2.83
CA LEU A 60 0.32 -8.82 -1.54
C LEU A 60 -0.58 -10.08 -1.50
N PRO A 61 -0.08 -11.18 -0.96
CA PRO A 61 1.29 -11.34 -0.51
C PRO A 61 2.26 -11.59 -1.67
N VAL A 62 3.42 -10.94 -1.67
CA VAL A 62 4.53 -11.41 -2.50
C VAL A 62 5.07 -12.69 -1.87
N ILE A 63 5.07 -13.77 -2.65
CA ILE A 63 5.42 -15.12 -2.18
C ILE A 63 6.94 -15.32 -2.29
N PRO A 64 7.65 -15.56 -1.17
CA PRO A 64 9.10 -15.74 -1.17
C PRO A 64 9.59 -16.78 -2.16
N PHE A 65 10.69 -16.48 -2.87
CA PHE A 65 11.36 -17.35 -3.84
C PHE A 65 10.53 -17.73 -5.08
N LEU A 66 9.24 -17.38 -5.09
CA LEU A 66 8.33 -17.69 -6.20
C LEU A 66 7.90 -16.44 -6.97
N THR A 67 7.54 -15.38 -6.26
CA THR A 67 7.04 -14.15 -6.92
C THR A 67 7.86 -12.90 -6.56
N ASP A 68 8.93 -13.05 -5.79
CA ASP A 68 9.78 -11.98 -5.28
C ASP A 68 11.00 -11.65 -6.15
N ALA A 69 11.20 -12.37 -7.26
CA ALA A 69 12.25 -12.07 -8.22
C ALA A 69 12.04 -10.66 -8.82
N SER A 70 13.14 -9.93 -9.07
CA SER A 70 13.08 -8.57 -9.60
C SER A 70 12.28 -8.48 -10.89
N GLU A 71 12.44 -9.47 -11.76
CA GLU A 71 11.76 -9.56 -13.07
C GLU A 71 10.24 -9.70 -12.90
N LEU A 72 9.77 -10.53 -11.96
CA LEU A 72 8.34 -10.73 -11.71
C LEU A 72 7.71 -9.51 -11.00
N LEU A 73 8.43 -8.87 -10.09
CA LEU A 73 8.00 -7.62 -9.49
C LEU A 73 7.89 -6.51 -10.53
N GLU A 74 8.88 -6.44 -11.43
CA GLU A 74 8.88 -5.47 -12.54
C GLU A 74 7.72 -5.73 -13.50
N GLU A 75 7.51 -6.98 -13.89
CA GLU A 75 6.41 -7.36 -14.78
C GLU A 75 5.05 -7.04 -14.15
N SER A 76 4.89 -7.31 -12.84
CA SER A 76 3.66 -7.01 -12.11
C SER A 76 3.34 -5.51 -12.12
N ILE A 77 4.33 -4.67 -11.82
CA ILE A 77 4.14 -3.22 -11.84
C ILE A 77 3.90 -2.70 -13.27
N ARG A 78 4.63 -3.22 -14.26
CA ARG A 78 4.47 -2.83 -15.66
C ARG A 78 3.05 -3.17 -16.18
N LYS A 79 2.61 -4.42 -16.01
CA LYS A 79 1.26 -4.85 -16.42
C LYS A 79 0.16 -4.11 -15.65
N GLY A 80 0.34 -3.86 -14.35
CA GLY A 80 -0.57 -3.03 -13.58
C GLY A 80 -0.68 -1.61 -14.15
N LYS A 81 0.45 -0.98 -14.50
CA LYS A 81 0.47 0.33 -15.13
C LYS A 81 -0.20 0.34 -16.51
N GLU A 82 0.04 -0.69 -17.34
CA GLU A 82 -0.59 -0.85 -18.64
C GLU A 82 -2.11 -1.02 -18.53
N ALA A 83 -2.58 -1.72 -17.48
CA ALA A 83 -4.01 -1.84 -17.17
C ALA A 83 -4.64 -0.54 -16.61
N GLY A 84 -3.84 0.46 -16.25
CA GLY A 84 -4.31 1.75 -15.75
C GLY A 84 -4.35 1.88 -14.24
N VAL A 85 -3.62 1.07 -13.49
CA VAL A 85 -3.53 1.15 -12.03
C VAL A 85 -2.97 2.50 -11.60
N ASP A 86 -3.64 3.15 -10.66
CA ASP A 86 -3.25 4.45 -10.11
C ASP A 86 -2.19 4.34 -9.00
N PHE A 87 -2.14 3.20 -8.30
CA PHE A 87 -1.18 2.94 -7.23
C PHE A 87 -0.99 1.44 -6.97
N VAL A 88 0.16 1.09 -6.38
CA VAL A 88 0.45 -0.28 -5.96
C VAL A 88 0.82 -0.31 -4.48
N ILE A 89 0.10 -1.08 -3.68
CA ILE A 89 0.46 -1.36 -2.28
C ILE A 89 1.17 -2.70 -2.23
N PHE A 90 2.36 -2.71 -1.63
CA PHE A 90 3.20 -3.90 -1.49
C PHE A 90 3.07 -4.49 -0.09
N GLY A 91 3.08 -5.83 -0.01
CA GLY A 91 3.18 -6.54 1.26
C GLY A 91 3.81 -7.91 1.10
N GLY A 92 4.67 -8.26 2.06
CA GLY A 92 5.24 -9.60 2.17
C GLY A 92 4.22 -10.60 2.69
N MET A 93 4.56 -11.89 2.58
CA MET A 93 3.73 -12.99 3.05
C MET A 93 3.96 -13.25 4.55
N THR A 94 2.88 -13.55 5.26
CA THR A 94 2.93 -14.08 6.64
C THR A 94 2.46 -15.54 6.66
N LEU A 95 3.15 -16.38 7.44
CA LEU A 95 2.85 -17.80 7.63
C LEU A 95 2.61 -18.09 9.12
N LYS A 96 1.55 -17.47 9.66
CA LYS A 96 1.12 -17.77 11.03
C LYS A 96 0.60 -19.20 11.14
N GLU A 97 0.85 -19.85 12.29
CA GLU A 97 0.35 -21.20 12.56
C GLU A 97 -1.16 -21.33 12.32
N GLY A 98 -1.56 -22.36 11.61
CA GLY A 98 -2.94 -22.68 11.30
C GLY A 98 -3.14 -23.16 9.85
N ARG A 99 -4.40 -23.39 9.48
CA ARG A 99 -4.81 -24.00 8.20
C ARG A 99 -4.19 -23.37 6.94
N GLN A 100 -4.01 -22.05 6.93
CA GLN A 100 -3.43 -21.36 5.77
C GLN A 100 -1.96 -21.74 5.58
N LYS A 101 -1.19 -21.81 6.67
CA LYS A 101 0.20 -22.27 6.62
C LYS A 101 0.29 -23.73 6.18
N ASP A 102 -0.55 -24.61 6.73
CA ASP A 102 -0.57 -26.03 6.38
C ASP A 102 -0.88 -26.20 4.90
N TYR A 103 -1.93 -25.53 4.41
CA TYR A 103 -2.32 -25.55 2.99
C TYR A 103 -1.18 -25.05 2.09
N PHE A 104 -0.56 -23.93 2.44
CA PHE A 104 0.55 -23.38 1.68
C PHE A 104 1.72 -24.37 1.58
N PHE A 105 2.13 -24.96 2.72
CA PHE A 105 3.21 -25.95 2.72
C PHE A 105 2.85 -27.22 2.00
N ASP A 106 1.60 -27.67 1.99
CA ASP A 106 1.16 -28.83 1.23
C ASP A 106 1.19 -28.55 -0.29
N ALA A 107 0.82 -27.36 -0.73
CA ALA A 107 0.99 -26.93 -2.12
C ALA A 107 2.49 -26.84 -2.48
N LEU A 108 3.29 -26.20 -1.64
CA LEU A 108 4.73 -26.02 -1.85
C LEU A 108 5.47 -27.37 -1.94
N LYS A 109 5.17 -28.33 -1.06
CA LYS A 109 5.75 -29.70 -1.09
C LYS A 109 5.49 -30.43 -2.40
N LYS A 110 4.33 -30.20 -3.01
CA LYS A 110 3.95 -30.85 -4.26
C LYS A 110 4.61 -30.23 -5.47
N THR A 111 4.86 -28.94 -5.46
CA THR A 111 5.30 -28.15 -6.62
C THR A 111 6.75 -27.71 -6.55
N HIS A 112 7.23 -27.37 -5.35
CA HIS A 112 8.58 -26.81 -5.10
C HIS A 112 9.17 -27.34 -3.80
N PRO A 113 9.36 -28.69 -3.66
CA PRO A 113 9.85 -29.29 -2.41
C PRO A 113 11.24 -28.79 -2.01
N GLU A 114 12.05 -28.35 -2.96
CA GLU A 114 13.39 -27.80 -2.73
C GLU A 114 13.37 -26.50 -1.94
N LEU A 115 12.26 -25.77 -1.94
CA LEU A 115 12.13 -24.49 -1.23
C LEU A 115 11.77 -24.63 0.26
N ILE A 116 11.35 -25.82 0.71
CA ILE A 116 10.91 -26.04 2.11
C ILE A 116 11.95 -25.58 3.11
N ALA A 117 13.23 -25.95 2.90
CA ALA A 117 14.32 -25.58 3.80
C ALA A 117 14.56 -24.06 3.82
N GLU A 118 14.40 -23.38 2.70
CA GLU A 118 14.56 -21.93 2.61
C GLU A 118 13.42 -21.19 3.34
N TYR A 119 12.18 -21.66 3.21
CA TYR A 119 11.06 -21.13 3.99
C TYR A 119 11.29 -21.28 5.50
N GLN A 120 11.77 -22.44 5.96
CA GLN A 120 12.07 -22.66 7.36
C GLN A 120 13.15 -21.70 7.90
N LYS A 121 14.11 -21.28 7.06
CA LYS A 121 15.13 -20.30 7.45
C LYS A 121 14.55 -18.89 7.64
N ILE A 122 13.71 -18.43 6.71
CA ILE A 122 13.20 -17.07 6.73
C ILE A 122 11.99 -16.87 7.65
N TYR A 123 11.24 -17.91 7.99
CA TYR A 123 10.06 -17.83 8.87
C TYR A 123 10.30 -18.33 10.30
N LYS A 124 11.56 -18.44 10.72
CA LYS A 124 11.89 -18.88 12.08
C LYS A 124 11.67 -17.77 13.11
N GLY A 125 11.08 -18.14 14.24
CA GLY A 125 11.08 -17.32 15.47
C GLY A 125 10.02 -16.21 15.53
N SER A 126 9.19 -15.98 14.51
CA SER A 126 8.11 -15.02 14.58
C SER A 126 6.81 -15.66 15.09
N LYS A 127 6.28 -15.14 16.19
CA LYS A 127 4.94 -15.50 16.72
C LYS A 127 3.82 -15.19 15.71
N TRP A 128 4.04 -14.20 14.84
CA TRP A 128 3.06 -13.73 13.88
C TRP A 128 3.26 -14.33 12.48
N GLY A 129 4.28 -15.21 12.33
CA GLY A 129 4.58 -15.84 11.05
C GLY A 129 5.19 -14.86 10.03
N GLU A 130 5.87 -13.82 10.50
CA GLU A 130 6.57 -12.87 9.65
C GLU A 130 7.90 -13.43 9.18
N ALA A 131 8.30 -13.11 7.98
CA ALA A 131 9.65 -13.40 7.51
C ALA A 131 10.69 -12.56 8.25
N THR A 132 11.96 -12.99 8.23
CA THR A 132 13.07 -12.23 8.84
C THR A 132 13.15 -10.82 8.25
N LYS A 133 13.62 -9.86 9.07
CA LYS A 133 13.76 -8.45 8.63
C LYS A 133 14.69 -8.30 7.44
N GLU A 134 15.77 -9.07 7.41
CA GLU A 134 16.75 -9.06 6.32
C GLU A 134 16.09 -9.44 4.99
N TYR A 135 15.29 -10.52 5.01
CA TYR A 135 14.55 -10.96 3.84
C TYR A 135 13.52 -9.91 3.40
N TYR A 136 12.68 -9.44 4.35
CA TYR A 136 11.66 -8.43 4.06
C TYR A 136 12.25 -7.14 3.51
N ASN A 137 13.36 -6.65 4.08
CA ASN A 137 14.05 -5.47 3.60
C ASN A 137 14.57 -5.65 2.17
N SER A 138 15.10 -6.83 1.85
CA SER A 138 15.59 -7.15 0.50
C SER A 138 14.49 -7.07 -0.56
N ILE A 139 13.33 -7.69 -0.31
CA ILE A 139 12.20 -7.63 -1.27
C ILE A 139 11.59 -6.22 -1.34
N SER A 140 11.51 -5.53 -0.20
CA SER A 140 11.03 -4.15 -0.13
C SER A 140 11.91 -3.19 -0.94
N GLN A 141 13.23 -3.35 -0.89
CA GLN A 141 14.15 -2.56 -1.71
C GLN A 141 13.95 -2.81 -3.20
N ARG A 142 13.81 -4.07 -3.62
CA ARG A 142 13.51 -4.44 -5.02
C ARG A 142 12.19 -3.80 -5.49
N PHE A 143 11.14 -3.95 -4.70
CA PHE A 143 9.86 -3.31 -4.99
C PHE A 143 9.99 -1.79 -5.11
N ASN A 144 10.62 -1.13 -4.13
CA ASN A 144 10.79 0.33 -4.13
C ASN A 144 11.56 0.84 -5.34
N SER A 145 12.64 0.14 -5.72
CA SER A 145 13.43 0.48 -6.92
C SER A 145 12.59 0.37 -8.19
N THR A 146 11.79 -0.69 -8.30
CA THR A 146 10.90 -0.91 -9.45
C THR A 146 9.76 0.12 -9.49
N ALA A 147 9.10 0.37 -8.37
CA ALA A 147 8.05 1.38 -8.29
C ALA A 147 8.57 2.77 -8.69
N LYS A 148 9.78 3.13 -8.25
CA LYS A 148 10.44 4.38 -8.67
C LYS A 148 10.72 4.42 -10.16
N LYS A 149 11.26 3.33 -10.75
CA LYS A 149 11.52 3.20 -12.20
C LYS A 149 10.27 3.48 -13.03
N TYR A 150 9.13 2.95 -12.61
CA TYR A 150 7.84 3.10 -13.28
C TYR A 150 7.04 4.34 -12.86
N LYS A 151 7.55 5.14 -11.93
CA LYS A 151 6.83 6.27 -11.31
C LYS A 151 5.47 5.83 -10.77
N MET A 152 5.42 4.64 -10.18
CA MET A 152 4.21 4.05 -9.63
C MET A 152 4.04 4.50 -8.18
N PRO A 153 2.93 5.18 -7.83
CA PRO A 153 2.64 5.53 -6.43
C PRO A 153 2.55 4.27 -5.56
N LYS A 154 3.23 4.31 -4.42
CA LYS A 154 3.28 3.20 -3.44
C LYS A 154 2.18 3.29 -2.38
N ARG A 155 1.34 4.26 -2.49
CA ARG A 155 0.17 4.51 -1.66
C ARG A 155 -0.91 5.15 -2.54
N MET A 156 -2.16 5.05 -2.10
CA MET A 156 -3.28 5.73 -2.74
C MET A 156 -3.01 7.23 -2.85
N PRO A 157 -2.92 7.80 -4.06
CA PRO A 157 -2.66 9.22 -4.23
C PRO A 157 -3.81 10.09 -3.72
N LEU A 158 -3.48 11.15 -3.02
CA LEU A 158 -4.47 12.12 -2.53
C LEU A 158 -5.35 12.68 -3.66
N ALA A 159 -4.80 12.86 -4.85
CA ALA A 159 -5.54 13.35 -6.02
C ALA A 159 -6.78 12.50 -6.38
N LEU A 160 -6.89 11.28 -5.90
CA LEU A 160 -8.04 10.40 -6.17
C LEU A 160 -9.24 10.70 -5.26
N PHE A 161 -9.05 11.33 -4.12
CA PHE A 161 -10.10 11.51 -3.10
C PHE A 161 -9.96 12.79 -2.26
N GLY A 162 -8.90 13.57 -2.43
CA GLY A 162 -8.64 14.73 -1.58
C GLY A 162 -9.68 15.84 -1.71
N ASP A 163 -10.37 15.89 -2.84
CA ASP A 163 -11.41 16.88 -3.13
C ASP A 163 -12.73 16.68 -2.33
N ILE A 164 -12.88 15.53 -1.66
CA ILE A 164 -14.04 15.26 -0.78
C ILE A 164 -13.69 15.39 0.71
N LEU A 165 -12.42 15.67 1.05
CA LEU A 165 -11.98 15.80 2.44
C LEU A 165 -12.22 17.21 2.97
N GLU A 166 -12.70 17.31 4.21
CA GLU A 166 -12.65 18.55 4.95
C GLU A 166 -11.21 18.88 5.36
N GLN A 167 -10.96 20.14 5.76
CA GLN A 167 -9.60 20.63 6.03
C GLN A 167 -8.86 19.79 7.10
N ASP A 168 -9.54 19.44 8.18
CA ASP A 168 -8.93 18.69 9.28
C ASP A 168 -8.64 17.24 8.87
N ASP A 169 -9.54 16.61 8.11
CA ASP A 169 -9.33 15.28 7.54
C ASP A 169 -8.17 15.27 6.55
N LEU A 170 -8.04 16.31 5.74
CA LEU A 170 -6.91 16.48 4.83
C LEU A 170 -5.58 16.54 5.59
N VAL A 171 -5.53 17.27 6.71
CA VAL A 171 -4.35 17.32 7.57
C VAL A 171 -4.03 15.93 8.11
N VAL A 172 -5.01 15.23 8.68
CA VAL A 172 -4.83 13.87 9.22
C VAL A 172 -4.28 12.92 8.15
N VAL A 173 -4.92 12.89 6.99
CA VAL A 173 -4.52 12.00 5.88
C VAL A 173 -3.10 12.31 5.39
N LEU A 174 -2.73 13.57 5.22
CA LEU A 174 -1.37 13.94 4.78
C LEU A 174 -0.32 13.59 5.82
N LEU A 175 -0.58 13.79 7.11
CA LEU A 175 0.34 13.37 8.16
C LEU A 175 0.51 11.84 8.22
N GLU A 176 -0.55 11.07 8.03
CA GLU A 176 -0.48 9.62 7.92
C GLU A 176 0.30 9.15 6.69
N HIS A 177 0.13 9.83 5.56
CA HIS A 177 0.90 9.54 4.35
C HIS A 177 2.40 9.81 4.55
N ILE A 178 2.75 10.93 5.18
CA ILE A 178 4.15 11.26 5.53
C ILE A 178 4.73 10.18 6.46
N ASP A 179 3.98 9.80 7.50
CA ASP A 179 4.38 8.74 8.43
C ASP A 179 4.67 7.42 7.72
N TYR A 180 3.76 7.02 6.84
CA TYR A 180 3.90 5.80 6.04
C TYR A 180 5.14 5.84 5.13
N LEU A 181 5.35 6.93 4.40
CA LEU A 181 6.49 7.07 3.49
C LEU A 181 7.83 7.06 4.23
N LEU A 182 7.91 7.73 5.39
CA LEU A 182 9.10 7.68 6.25
C LEU A 182 9.39 6.27 6.76
N LYS A 183 8.36 5.54 7.19
CA LYS A 183 8.50 4.15 7.65
C LYS A 183 8.91 3.20 6.52
N LEU A 184 8.47 3.43 5.31
CA LEU A 184 8.97 2.67 4.13
C LEU A 184 10.47 2.89 3.89
N GLU A 185 10.99 4.07 4.24
CA GLU A 185 12.43 4.37 4.19
C GLU A 185 13.19 3.85 5.43
N GLY A 186 12.52 3.17 6.37
CA GLY A 186 13.10 2.72 7.63
C GLY A 186 13.37 3.83 8.64
N LYS A 187 12.79 5.02 8.44
CA LYS A 187 12.97 6.18 9.32
C LYS A 187 11.92 6.21 10.43
N PRO A 188 12.31 6.57 11.67
CA PRO A 188 11.34 6.81 12.72
C PRO A 188 10.48 8.03 12.39
N SER A 189 9.20 7.98 12.78
CA SER A 189 8.25 9.06 12.53
C SER A 189 7.30 9.25 13.70
N SER A 190 7.00 10.50 14.02
CA SER A 190 5.95 10.91 14.97
C SER A 190 4.71 11.49 14.26
N PHE A 191 4.72 11.59 12.93
CA PHE A 191 3.61 12.15 12.17
C PHE A 191 2.30 11.35 12.37
N GLY A 192 2.36 10.01 12.41
CA GLY A 192 1.18 9.17 12.65
C GLY A 192 0.58 9.38 14.04
N TYR A 193 1.41 9.63 15.06
CA TYR A 193 0.90 9.95 16.39
C TYR A 193 0.24 11.33 16.44
N ALA A 194 0.79 12.32 15.76
CA ALA A 194 0.16 13.63 15.61
C ALA A 194 -1.17 13.53 14.85
N ALA A 195 -1.21 12.79 13.73
CA ALA A 195 -2.44 12.54 12.98
C ALA A 195 -3.53 11.93 13.86
N TYR A 196 -3.20 10.88 14.63
CA TYR A 196 -4.13 10.29 15.58
C TYR A 196 -4.61 11.30 16.63
N SER A 197 -3.73 12.11 17.19
CA SER A 197 -4.12 13.13 18.19
C SER A 197 -5.06 14.17 17.60
N ILE A 198 -4.83 14.59 16.37
CA ILE A 198 -5.69 15.54 15.66
C ILE A 198 -7.06 14.92 15.36
N SER A 199 -7.12 13.67 14.93
CA SER A 199 -8.40 12.99 14.65
C SER A 199 -9.30 12.83 15.88
N GLN A 200 -8.77 13.04 17.09
CA GLN A 200 -9.53 12.99 18.35
C GLN A 200 -9.95 14.38 18.85
N LEU A 201 -9.62 15.44 18.15
CA LEU A 201 -10.02 16.79 18.54
C LEU A 201 -11.53 16.98 18.38
N LYS A 202 -12.11 17.77 19.26
CA LYS A 202 -13.53 18.18 19.20
C LYS A 202 -13.71 19.53 18.51
N GLU A 203 -12.66 20.34 18.52
CA GLU A 203 -12.63 21.67 17.91
C GLU A 203 -11.81 21.66 16.63
N PRO A 204 -12.23 22.39 15.59
CA PRO A 204 -11.48 22.46 14.34
C PRO A 204 -10.06 23.03 14.53
N LEU A 205 -9.10 22.51 13.77
CA LEU A 205 -7.71 23.02 13.77
C LEU A 205 -7.62 24.52 13.44
N SER A 206 -8.54 25.03 12.65
CA SER A 206 -8.61 26.46 12.31
C SER A 206 -8.74 27.36 13.53
N THR A 207 -9.36 26.88 14.61
CA THR A 207 -9.52 27.63 15.88
C THR A 207 -8.25 27.55 16.75
N MET A 208 -7.33 26.63 16.45
CA MET A 208 -6.15 26.32 17.25
C MET A 208 -4.82 26.78 16.61
N LYS A 209 -4.85 27.60 15.54
CA LYS A 209 -3.64 27.97 14.78
C LYS A 209 -2.46 28.49 15.63
N GLY A 210 -2.72 29.18 16.72
CA GLY A 210 -1.67 29.65 17.64
C GLY A 210 -1.23 28.63 18.70
N ASP A 211 -1.93 27.51 18.82
CA ASP A 211 -1.82 26.54 19.91
C ASP A 211 -1.59 25.09 19.45
N LEU A 212 -1.25 24.90 18.16
CA LEU A 212 -1.02 23.55 17.57
C LEU A 212 0.06 22.76 18.32
N HIS A 213 1.06 23.45 18.87
CA HIS A 213 2.11 22.84 19.71
C HIS A 213 1.58 22.19 21.01
N LYS A 214 0.37 22.51 21.44
CA LYS A 214 -0.29 21.90 22.61
C LYS A 214 -0.89 20.52 22.28
N ILE A 215 -1.06 20.20 21.00
CA ILE A 215 -1.56 18.90 20.56
C ILE A 215 -0.47 17.85 20.76
N LYS A 216 -0.82 16.73 21.39
CA LYS A 216 0.12 15.63 21.63
C LYS A 216 0.75 15.14 20.33
N GLY A 217 2.07 15.02 20.30
CA GLY A 217 2.81 14.56 19.13
C GLY A 217 3.14 15.64 18.12
N VAL A 218 2.59 16.84 18.25
CA VAL A 218 2.92 17.99 17.39
C VAL A 218 4.18 18.68 17.90
N ASN A 219 5.28 18.56 17.16
CA ASN A 219 6.51 19.32 17.36
C ASN A 219 6.59 20.44 16.31
N ARG A 220 7.63 21.27 16.37
CA ARG A 220 7.79 22.44 15.47
C ARG A 220 7.78 22.06 13.98
N ILE A 221 8.32 20.90 13.60
CA ILE A 221 8.34 20.44 12.21
C ILE A 221 6.92 20.07 11.77
N ILE A 222 6.22 19.30 12.58
CA ILE A 222 4.84 18.87 12.31
C ILE A 222 3.91 20.08 12.31
N GLU A 223 4.08 21.03 13.23
CA GLU A 223 3.31 22.28 13.26
C GLU A 223 3.46 23.06 11.95
N ALA A 224 4.70 23.23 11.45
CA ALA A 224 4.95 23.90 10.18
C ALA A 224 4.24 23.18 9.00
N VAL A 225 4.29 21.86 8.97
CA VAL A 225 3.60 21.03 7.95
C VAL A 225 2.07 21.21 8.06
N ILE A 226 1.51 21.20 9.26
CA ILE A 226 0.07 21.41 9.48
C ILE A 226 -0.36 22.79 8.98
N LEU A 227 0.39 23.84 9.32
CA LEU A 227 0.10 25.21 8.89
C LEU A 227 0.15 25.33 7.36
N GLU A 228 1.17 24.74 6.72
CA GLU A 228 1.27 24.70 5.26
C GLU A 228 0.05 24.01 4.63
N ILE A 229 -0.39 22.86 5.17
CA ILE A 229 -1.57 22.13 4.67
C ILE A 229 -2.84 22.99 4.83
N ILE A 230 -3.03 23.62 5.97
CA ILE A 230 -4.18 24.51 6.23
C ILE A 230 -4.22 25.67 5.25
N GLU A 231 -3.07 26.22 4.88
CA GLU A 231 -2.98 27.41 4.02
C GLU A 231 -3.07 27.06 2.53
N THR A 232 -2.49 25.92 2.12
CA THR A 232 -2.27 25.59 0.69
C THR A 232 -3.04 24.36 0.21
N GLY A 233 -3.62 23.59 1.11
CA GLY A 233 -4.25 22.30 0.80
C GLY A 233 -3.26 21.18 0.49
N THR A 234 -1.95 21.41 0.67
CA THR A 234 -0.89 20.42 0.38
C THR A 234 0.30 20.60 1.31
N SER A 235 1.36 19.79 1.14
CA SER A 235 2.62 19.92 1.86
C SER A 235 3.80 19.71 0.93
N SER A 236 4.74 20.66 0.95
CA SER A 236 6.01 20.57 0.23
C SER A 236 6.83 19.36 0.72
N TYR A 237 6.79 19.07 2.02
CA TYR A 237 7.46 17.91 2.60
C TYR A 237 6.87 16.58 2.08
N TYR A 238 5.54 16.48 1.98
CA TYR A 238 4.88 15.33 1.36
C TYR A 238 5.27 15.17 -0.11
N ALA A 239 5.24 16.25 -0.89
CA ALA A 239 5.62 16.24 -2.30
C ALA A 239 7.08 15.77 -2.49
N GLU A 240 8.00 16.21 -1.63
CA GLU A 240 9.39 15.75 -1.64
C GLU A 240 9.50 14.23 -1.38
N LEU A 241 8.79 13.72 -0.39
CA LEU A 241 8.80 12.28 -0.06
C LEU A 241 8.26 11.39 -1.20
N LEU A 242 7.31 11.88 -1.98
CA LEU A 242 6.79 11.16 -3.14
C LEU A 242 7.81 11.01 -4.27
N THR A 243 8.82 11.88 -4.34
CA THR A 243 9.85 11.85 -5.40
C THR A 243 11.08 11.01 -5.02
N ARG A 244 11.21 10.61 -3.77
CA ARG A 244 12.28 9.74 -3.25
C ARG A 244 12.00 8.28 -3.57
#